data_67bc115e73d0023236900bf1bee5d0ac
#
_entry.id   67bc115e73d0023236900bf1bee5d0ac
#
_cell.length_a   1.000
_cell.length_b   1.000
_cell.length_c   1.000
_cell.angle_alpha   90.00
_cell.angle_beta   90.00
_cell.angle_gamma   90.00
#
_symmetry.space_group_name_H-M   'P 1'
#
loop_
_entity.id
_entity.type
_entity.pdbx_description
1 polymer ?
#
loop_
_entity_poly.entity_id
_entity_poly.type
_entity_poly.pdbx_seq_one_letter_code
_entity_poly.pdbx_strand_id
1 'polypeptide(L)'
;ASKEHTVTAVVTQPDKARGRSGKLVFTPVKEVAVENDIPVYTPARVKDAEFVEQLRKIPCDVIVVVAFGQLLSKEILDYPKYGCINVHSSLLPRWRGAAPMQWAILEGDEKTGVTTMQMSEGLDTGDMLLKAETVIEKEDTAETIHDRLSRMGKYLLLETLEKVEKGEIVPQKQDDSLSCYAKMLKKDMGKIDMNWD
;
A
#
# COMPACT_ATOMS: atom_id res chain seq x y z
N ALA A 1 5.61 7.29 14.77
CA ALA A 1 6.51 8.03 13.89
C ALA A 1 7.94 7.81 14.37
N SER A 2 8.90 7.58 13.47
CA SER A 2 10.30 7.57 13.85
C SER A 2 10.70 9.00 14.25
N LYS A 3 11.68 9.15 15.14
CA LYS A 3 12.20 10.47 15.49
C LYS A 3 13.01 11.13 14.35
N GLU A 4 13.26 10.38 13.28
CA GLU A 4 14.13 10.74 12.15
C GLU A 4 13.35 11.29 10.95
N HIS A 5 12.04 11.02 10.88
CA HIS A 5 11.20 11.45 9.77
C HIS A 5 10.04 12.33 10.25
N THR A 6 9.77 13.38 9.50
CA THR A 6 8.63 14.28 9.73
C THR A 6 7.52 13.98 8.74
N VAL A 7 6.32 13.67 9.22
CA VAL A 7 5.13 13.54 8.37
C VAL A 7 4.52 14.93 8.18
N THR A 8 4.66 15.47 6.98
CA THR A 8 4.18 16.84 6.65
C THR A 8 2.70 16.88 6.32
N ALA A 9 2.14 15.80 5.81
CA ALA A 9 0.71 15.68 5.52
C ALA A 9 0.30 14.21 5.37
N VAL A 10 -0.99 13.97 5.53
CA VAL A 10 -1.65 12.68 5.23
C VAL A 10 -2.71 12.91 4.15
N VAL A 11 -2.71 12.07 3.12
CA VAL A 11 -3.75 12.02 2.09
C VAL A 11 -4.48 10.69 2.23
N THR A 12 -5.80 10.71 2.40
CA THR A 12 -6.60 9.50 2.58
C THR A 12 -7.94 9.60 1.85
N GLN A 13 -8.65 8.48 1.78
CA GLN A 13 -10.00 8.44 1.21
C GLN A 13 -10.95 9.36 1.99
N PRO A 14 -11.93 9.98 1.31
CA PRO A 14 -13.01 10.73 1.98
C PRO A 14 -13.72 9.89 3.03
N ASP A 15 -14.21 10.54 4.08
CA ASP A 15 -14.98 9.89 5.13
C ASP A 15 -16.21 9.19 4.54
N LYS A 16 -16.47 7.97 4.99
CA LYS A 16 -17.60 7.18 4.52
C LYS A 16 -18.58 6.91 5.65
N ALA A 17 -19.87 6.95 5.32
CA ALA A 17 -20.91 6.51 6.25
C ALA A 17 -20.70 5.01 6.57
N ARG A 18 -20.65 4.66 7.85
CA ARG A 18 -20.57 3.28 8.33
C ARG A 18 -21.81 2.89 9.15
N GLY A 19 -22.23 1.64 8.94
CA GLY A 19 -23.35 1.06 9.68
C GLY A 19 -24.71 1.65 9.32
N ARG A 20 -25.76 1.20 10.04
CA ARG A 20 -27.16 1.62 9.83
C ARG A 20 -27.43 3.07 10.23
N SER A 21 -26.58 3.66 11.08
CA SER A 21 -26.71 5.04 11.56
C SER A 21 -26.33 6.10 10.54
N GLY A 22 -25.62 5.71 9.45
CA GLY A 22 -25.12 6.67 8.46
C GLY A 22 -24.07 7.65 9.01
N LYS A 23 -23.53 7.42 10.21
CA LYS A 23 -22.51 8.28 10.80
C LYS A 23 -21.21 8.22 9.99
N LEU A 24 -20.69 9.39 9.64
CA LEU A 24 -19.37 9.49 8.99
C LEU A 24 -18.28 9.02 9.98
N VAL A 25 -17.43 8.13 9.50
CA VAL A 25 -16.31 7.58 10.28
C VAL A 25 -15.03 7.91 9.55
N PHE A 26 -14.06 8.38 10.30
CA PHE A 26 -12.72 8.64 9.78
C PHE A 26 -12.05 7.33 9.36
N THR A 27 -11.13 7.42 8.41
CA THR A 27 -10.20 6.31 8.17
C THR A 27 -9.23 6.20 9.34
N PRO A 28 -8.73 5.00 9.69
CA PRO A 28 -7.77 4.84 10.81
C PRO A 28 -6.55 5.75 10.68
N VAL A 29 -6.05 5.95 9.46
CA VAL A 29 -4.91 6.85 9.24
C VAL A 29 -5.26 8.32 9.50
N LYS A 30 -6.52 8.72 9.20
CA LYS A 30 -7.00 10.08 9.50
C LYS A 30 -7.12 10.30 11.00
N GLU A 31 -7.62 9.31 11.75
CA GLU A 31 -7.71 9.39 13.21
C GLU A 31 -6.33 9.66 13.82
N VAL A 32 -5.33 8.85 13.46
CA VAL A 32 -3.95 9.02 13.93
C VAL A 32 -3.35 10.36 13.50
N ALA A 33 -3.63 10.81 12.28
CA ALA A 33 -3.11 12.09 11.80
C ALA A 33 -3.68 13.28 12.61
N VAL A 34 -4.99 13.27 12.87
CA VAL A 34 -5.65 14.30 13.68
C VAL A 34 -5.14 14.29 15.12
N GLU A 35 -4.95 13.13 15.73
CA GLU A 35 -4.39 12.99 17.09
C GLU A 35 -2.96 13.54 17.22
N ASN A 36 -2.24 13.63 16.11
CA ASN A 36 -0.85 14.11 16.07
C ASN A 36 -0.71 15.48 15.38
N ASP A 37 -1.81 16.22 15.19
CA ASP A 37 -1.83 17.54 14.55
C ASP A 37 -1.22 17.56 13.14
N ILE A 38 -1.32 16.45 12.41
CA ILE A 38 -0.82 16.33 11.04
C ILE A 38 -1.93 16.79 10.07
N PRO A 39 -1.64 17.70 9.11
CA PRO A 39 -2.58 18.09 8.08
C PRO A 39 -3.14 16.91 7.29
N VAL A 40 -4.47 16.86 7.11
CA VAL A 40 -5.15 15.76 6.41
C VAL A 40 -5.89 16.30 5.19
N TYR A 41 -5.68 15.64 4.06
CA TYR A 41 -6.37 15.90 2.79
C TYR A 41 -7.17 14.69 2.35
N THR A 42 -8.39 14.93 1.87
CA THR A 42 -9.31 13.85 1.46
C THR A 42 -9.90 14.10 0.07
N PRO A 43 -9.07 14.19 -0.99
CA PRO A 43 -9.57 14.44 -2.33
C PRO A 43 -10.42 13.27 -2.82
N ALA A 44 -11.49 13.55 -3.58
CA ALA A 44 -12.26 12.50 -4.25
C ALA A 44 -11.41 11.75 -5.28
N ARG A 45 -10.57 12.48 -5.99
CA ARG A 45 -9.59 11.96 -6.94
C ARG A 45 -8.26 12.65 -6.74
N VAL A 46 -7.23 11.87 -6.43
CA VAL A 46 -5.88 12.40 -6.17
C VAL A 46 -5.25 13.06 -7.40
N LYS A 47 -5.67 12.67 -8.59
CA LYS A 47 -5.17 13.20 -9.88
C LYS A 47 -5.87 14.45 -10.40
N ASP A 48 -6.87 14.98 -9.68
CA ASP A 48 -7.53 16.21 -10.08
C ASP A 48 -6.54 17.38 -9.99
N ALA A 49 -6.51 18.22 -11.02
CA ALA A 49 -5.52 19.30 -11.16
C ALA A 49 -5.46 20.22 -9.94
N GLU A 50 -6.61 20.57 -9.37
CA GLU A 50 -6.70 21.39 -8.16
C GLU A 50 -5.96 20.74 -6.97
N PHE A 51 -6.14 19.43 -6.78
CA PHE A 51 -5.45 18.72 -5.70
C PHE A 51 -3.96 18.57 -5.99
N VAL A 52 -3.56 18.31 -7.23
CA VAL A 52 -2.15 18.24 -7.62
C VAL A 52 -1.43 19.55 -7.34
N GLU A 53 -2.06 20.70 -7.65
CA GLU A 53 -1.52 22.02 -7.32
C GLU A 53 -1.41 22.24 -5.81
N GLN A 54 -2.39 21.76 -5.05
CA GLN A 54 -2.36 21.82 -3.59
C GLN A 54 -1.24 20.96 -3.01
N LEU A 55 -1.09 19.74 -3.51
CA LEU A 55 -0.06 18.79 -3.10
C LEU A 55 1.34 19.35 -3.32
N ARG A 56 1.58 20.01 -4.46
CA ARG A 56 2.87 20.66 -4.79
C ARG A 56 3.28 21.81 -3.86
N LYS A 57 2.36 22.29 -3.05
CA LYS A 57 2.66 23.31 -2.03
C LYS A 57 3.11 22.70 -0.68
N ILE A 58 2.99 21.39 -0.54
CA ILE A 58 3.37 20.66 0.66
C ILE A 58 4.81 20.16 0.49
N PRO A 59 5.80 20.72 1.21
CA PRO A 59 7.17 20.24 1.09
C PRO A 59 7.27 18.76 1.50
N CYS A 60 7.78 17.92 0.62
CA CYS A 60 8.06 16.52 0.95
C CYS A 60 9.23 15.98 0.11
N ASP A 61 10.06 15.16 0.72
CA ASP A 61 11.17 14.48 0.06
C ASP A 61 10.74 13.16 -0.57
N VAL A 62 9.70 12.52 0.00
CA VAL A 62 9.16 11.23 -0.46
C VAL A 62 7.67 11.17 -0.17
N ILE A 63 6.90 10.53 -1.06
CA ILE A 63 5.51 10.16 -0.80
C ILE A 63 5.46 8.66 -0.51
N VAL A 64 4.95 8.29 0.66
CA VAL A 64 4.71 6.90 1.03
C VAL A 64 3.27 6.53 0.73
N VAL A 65 3.06 5.43 0.03
CA VAL A 65 1.73 4.94 -0.35
C VAL A 65 1.50 3.57 0.29
N VAL A 66 0.36 3.42 0.97
CA VAL A 66 -0.05 2.14 1.58
C VAL A 66 -1.55 1.97 1.35
N ALA A 67 -1.94 0.95 0.61
CA ALA A 67 -3.35 0.57 0.38
C ALA A 67 -4.26 1.75 -0.02
N PHE A 68 -3.76 2.69 -0.79
CA PHE A 68 -4.46 3.95 -1.11
C PHE A 68 -5.63 3.75 -2.08
N GLY A 69 -5.50 2.79 -3.02
CA GLY A 69 -6.57 2.40 -3.93
C GLY A 69 -6.85 3.37 -5.09
N GLN A 70 -5.98 4.34 -5.34
CA GLN A 70 -6.03 5.22 -6.51
C GLN A 70 -4.68 5.21 -7.23
N LEU A 71 -4.71 5.26 -8.57
CA LEU A 71 -3.51 5.45 -9.38
C LEU A 71 -3.04 6.89 -9.27
N LEU A 72 -1.74 7.07 -9.10
CA LEU A 72 -1.10 8.38 -9.08
C LEU A 72 -0.78 8.83 -10.51
N SER A 73 -0.91 10.13 -10.78
CA SER A 73 -0.47 10.69 -12.05
C SER A 73 1.05 10.85 -12.09
N LYS A 74 1.60 10.91 -13.30
CA LYS A 74 3.04 11.15 -13.49
C LYS A 74 3.52 12.40 -12.74
N GLU A 75 2.70 13.45 -12.72
CA GLU A 75 2.99 14.70 -12.01
C GLU A 75 3.16 14.51 -10.50
N ILE A 76 2.43 13.56 -9.88
CA ILE A 76 2.57 13.22 -8.46
C ILE A 76 3.79 12.32 -8.26
N LEU A 77 3.98 11.34 -9.17
CA LEU A 77 5.10 10.41 -9.08
C LEU A 77 6.47 11.10 -9.15
N ASP A 78 6.56 12.14 -9.99
CA ASP A 78 7.81 12.89 -10.23
C ASP A 78 8.02 14.07 -9.27
N TYR A 79 7.02 14.37 -8.41
CA TYR A 79 7.08 15.56 -7.55
C TYR A 79 8.13 15.46 -6.43
N PRO A 80 8.16 14.38 -5.62
CA PRO A 80 9.11 14.30 -4.51
C PRO A 80 10.51 13.95 -4.99
N LYS A 81 11.52 14.44 -4.29
CA LYS A 81 12.94 14.15 -4.60
C LYS A 81 13.24 12.65 -4.71
N TYR A 82 12.68 11.85 -3.81
CA TYR A 82 12.86 10.40 -3.80
C TYR A 82 11.67 9.66 -4.40
N GLY A 83 10.76 10.37 -5.10
CA GLY A 83 9.58 9.79 -5.75
C GLY A 83 8.55 9.24 -4.77
N CYS A 84 7.74 8.30 -5.26
CA CYS A 84 6.68 7.67 -4.48
C CYS A 84 7.06 6.21 -4.17
N ILE A 85 7.01 5.82 -2.90
CA ILE A 85 7.33 4.46 -2.43
C ILE A 85 6.04 3.80 -1.95
N ASN A 86 5.70 2.66 -2.54
CA ASN A 86 4.57 1.83 -2.10
C ASN A 86 5.04 0.70 -1.20
N VAL A 87 4.26 0.43 -0.15
CA VAL A 87 4.39 -0.77 0.69
C VAL A 87 3.34 -1.76 0.22
N HIS A 88 3.77 -2.75 -0.55
CA HIS A 88 2.91 -3.76 -1.15
C HIS A 88 2.93 -5.06 -0.36
N SER A 89 1.76 -5.62 -0.08
CA SER A 89 1.59 -6.79 0.78
C SER A 89 1.72 -8.11 0.01
N SER A 90 2.79 -8.27 -0.77
CA SER A 90 3.23 -9.52 -1.39
C SER A 90 4.74 -9.53 -1.64
N LEU A 91 5.25 -10.68 -2.03
CA LEU A 91 6.61 -10.86 -2.56
C LEU A 91 6.60 -10.61 -4.08
N LEU A 92 6.62 -9.31 -4.50
CA LEU A 92 6.65 -8.95 -5.91
C LEU A 92 7.80 -9.65 -6.66
N PRO A 93 7.60 -10.03 -7.94
CA PRO A 93 6.51 -9.66 -8.84
C PRO A 93 5.22 -10.50 -8.69
N ARG A 94 5.19 -11.48 -7.77
CA ARG A 94 3.99 -12.29 -7.52
C ARG A 94 2.93 -11.45 -6.81
N TRP A 95 1.68 -11.59 -7.24
CA TRP A 95 0.50 -10.94 -6.65
C TRP A 95 0.49 -9.41 -6.75
N ARG A 96 0.74 -8.86 -7.95
CA ARG A 96 0.41 -7.46 -8.24
C ARG A 96 -1.11 -7.26 -8.14
N GLY A 97 -1.57 -6.12 -7.64
CA GLY A 97 -2.98 -5.75 -7.63
C GLY A 97 -3.62 -5.65 -6.24
N ALA A 98 -4.94 -5.82 -6.17
CA ALA A 98 -5.76 -5.32 -5.06
C ALA A 98 -5.87 -6.26 -3.84
N ALA A 99 -5.66 -7.57 -3.99
CA ALA A 99 -5.92 -8.54 -2.92
C ALA A 99 -4.80 -9.58 -2.75
N PRO A 100 -3.51 -9.15 -2.68
CA PRO A 100 -2.37 -10.07 -2.71
C PRO A 100 -2.36 -11.06 -1.54
N MET A 101 -2.71 -10.65 -0.33
CA MET A 101 -2.72 -11.51 0.86
C MET A 101 -3.74 -12.65 0.71
N GLN A 102 -4.94 -12.31 0.23
CA GLN A 102 -6.01 -13.28 0.06
C GLN A 102 -5.66 -14.30 -1.02
N TRP A 103 -5.07 -13.84 -2.13
CA TRP A 103 -4.66 -14.74 -3.21
C TRP A 103 -3.51 -15.65 -2.80
N ALA A 104 -2.54 -15.18 -2.02
CA ALA A 104 -1.49 -16.03 -1.50
C ALA A 104 -2.04 -17.21 -0.66
N ILE A 105 -3.08 -16.95 0.15
CA ILE A 105 -3.74 -17.99 0.95
C ILE A 105 -4.57 -18.92 0.05
N LEU A 106 -5.38 -18.37 -0.87
CA LEU A 106 -6.26 -19.15 -1.75
C LEU A 106 -5.50 -20.11 -2.69
N GLU A 107 -4.33 -19.68 -3.14
CA GLU A 107 -3.46 -20.50 -4.02
C GLU A 107 -2.52 -21.41 -3.24
N GLY A 108 -2.58 -21.40 -1.92
CA GLY A 108 -1.77 -22.28 -1.08
C GLY A 108 -0.30 -21.95 -1.09
N ASP A 109 0.07 -20.69 -1.24
CA ASP A 109 1.47 -20.30 -1.19
C ASP A 109 2.08 -20.64 0.19
N GLU A 110 3.27 -21.20 0.20
CA GLU A 110 3.99 -21.52 1.46
C GLU A 110 4.48 -20.25 2.18
N LYS A 111 4.73 -19.18 1.41
CA LYS A 111 5.27 -17.92 1.90
C LYS A 111 4.55 -16.72 1.29
N THR A 112 4.50 -15.66 2.06
CA THR A 112 4.11 -14.33 1.62
C THR A 112 5.05 -13.29 2.21
N GLY A 113 4.78 -12.02 2.03
CA GLY A 113 5.63 -10.98 2.60
C GLY A 113 5.20 -9.57 2.19
N VAL A 114 6.12 -8.67 2.38
CA VAL A 114 5.99 -7.27 2.02
C VAL A 114 7.13 -6.87 1.11
N THR A 115 6.82 -6.11 0.07
CA THR A 115 7.80 -5.47 -0.81
C THR A 115 7.60 -3.96 -0.75
N THR A 116 8.66 -3.21 -0.46
CA THR A 116 8.68 -1.78 -0.77
C THR A 116 9.14 -1.61 -2.22
N MET A 117 8.46 -0.77 -2.99
CA MET A 117 8.78 -0.53 -4.38
C MET A 117 8.68 0.95 -4.75
N GLN A 118 9.51 1.37 -5.69
CA GLN A 118 9.38 2.66 -6.36
C GLN A 118 8.15 2.61 -7.26
N MET A 119 7.21 3.52 -7.09
CA MET A 119 6.00 3.53 -7.92
C MET A 119 6.29 4.02 -9.34
N SER A 120 5.55 3.45 -10.28
CA SER A 120 5.51 3.82 -11.69
C SER A 120 4.05 4.03 -12.11
N GLU A 121 3.79 4.40 -13.36
CA GLU A 121 2.43 4.56 -13.89
C GLU A 121 1.66 3.24 -13.98
N GLY A 122 2.35 2.10 -14.02
CA GLY A 122 1.74 0.77 -14.05
C GLY A 122 1.27 0.29 -12.68
N LEU A 123 0.33 -0.66 -12.69
CA LEU A 123 -0.18 -1.26 -11.45
C LEU A 123 0.87 -2.20 -10.85
N ASP A 124 1.49 -1.79 -9.76
CA ASP A 124 2.48 -2.53 -8.99
C ASP A 124 3.66 -3.08 -9.83
N THR A 125 4.06 -2.34 -10.88
CA THR A 125 5.11 -2.74 -11.82
C THR A 125 6.45 -2.04 -11.59
N GLY A 126 6.52 -1.15 -10.62
CA GLY A 126 7.72 -0.38 -10.32
C GLY A 126 8.85 -1.22 -9.75
N ASP A 127 10.04 -0.67 -9.71
CA ASP A 127 11.23 -1.36 -9.24
C ASP A 127 11.15 -1.68 -7.75
N MET A 128 11.48 -2.91 -7.39
CA MET A 128 11.49 -3.37 -6.00
C MET A 128 12.70 -2.80 -5.26
N LEU A 129 12.49 -2.33 -4.03
CA LEU A 129 13.52 -1.76 -3.18
C LEU A 129 14.00 -2.77 -2.14
N LEU A 130 13.13 -3.14 -1.21
CA LEU A 130 13.40 -4.15 -0.18
C LEU A 130 12.24 -5.14 -0.08
N LYS A 131 12.53 -6.33 0.48
CA LYS A 131 11.53 -7.37 0.75
C LYS A 131 11.72 -7.94 2.15
N ALA A 132 10.61 -8.30 2.77
CA ALA A 132 10.59 -9.13 3.98
C ALA A 132 9.58 -10.26 3.77
N GLU A 133 9.99 -11.50 4.05
CA GLU A 133 9.15 -12.70 3.87
C GLU A 133 8.69 -13.29 5.20
N THR A 134 7.58 -14.00 5.18
CA THR A 134 7.06 -14.81 6.27
C THR A 134 6.39 -16.06 5.72
N VAL A 135 6.39 -17.14 6.50
CA VAL A 135 5.66 -18.37 6.19
C VAL A 135 4.17 -18.12 6.38
N ILE A 136 3.34 -18.77 5.56
CA ILE A 136 1.90 -18.88 5.77
C ILE A 136 1.66 -20.20 6.52
N GLU A 137 1.21 -20.10 7.75
CA GLU A 137 0.92 -21.26 8.58
C GLU A 137 -0.46 -21.85 8.23
N LYS A 138 -0.68 -23.12 8.53
CA LYS A 138 -1.93 -23.83 8.19
C LYS A 138 -3.19 -23.15 8.74
N GLU A 139 -3.08 -22.53 9.89
CA GLU A 139 -4.21 -21.86 10.58
C GLU A 139 -4.29 -20.36 10.24
N ASP A 140 -3.43 -19.86 9.35
CA ASP A 140 -3.46 -18.45 8.98
C ASP A 140 -4.73 -18.11 8.19
N THR A 141 -5.29 -16.98 8.53
CA THR A 141 -6.39 -16.32 7.82
C THR A 141 -5.91 -15.03 7.15
N ALA A 142 -6.73 -14.45 6.30
CA ALA A 142 -6.43 -13.14 5.72
C ALA A 142 -6.21 -12.05 6.80
N GLU A 143 -6.88 -12.15 7.94
CA GLU A 143 -6.73 -11.22 9.07
C GLU A 143 -5.38 -11.41 9.76
N THR A 144 -4.99 -12.66 10.11
CA THR A 144 -3.71 -12.92 10.77
C THR A 144 -2.52 -12.55 9.89
N ILE A 145 -2.61 -12.82 8.59
CA ILE A 145 -1.60 -12.39 7.59
C ILE A 145 -1.56 -10.86 7.50
N HIS A 146 -2.72 -10.20 7.39
CA HIS A 146 -2.80 -8.74 7.36
C HIS A 146 -2.07 -8.11 8.55
N ASP A 147 -2.34 -8.56 9.76
CA ASP A 147 -1.74 -8.01 10.97
C ASP A 147 -0.24 -8.27 11.03
N ARG A 148 0.21 -9.44 10.57
CA ARG A 148 1.62 -9.79 10.48
C ARG A 148 2.34 -8.91 9.46
N LEU A 149 1.80 -8.79 8.25
CA LEU A 149 2.40 -7.99 7.18
C LEU A 149 2.35 -6.48 7.48
N SER A 150 1.32 -5.99 8.17
CA SER A 150 1.25 -4.61 8.62
C SER A 150 2.41 -4.25 9.55
N ARG A 151 2.73 -5.14 10.51
CA ARG A 151 3.89 -4.95 11.40
C ARG A 151 5.21 -5.03 10.64
N MET A 152 5.36 -6.02 9.77
CA MET A 152 6.56 -6.18 8.94
C MET A 152 6.77 -4.97 8.02
N GLY A 153 5.71 -4.52 7.35
CA GLY A 153 5.73 -3.38 6.44
C GLY A 153 6.16 -2.07 7.10
N LYS A 154 5.75 -1.86 8.35
CA LYS A 154 6.19 -0.72 9.16
C LYS A 154 7.73 -0.68 9.31
N TYR A 155 8.35 -1.79 9.68
CA TYR A 155 9.80 -1.83 9.88
C TYR A 155 10.55 -1.80 8.55
N LEU A 156 10.07 -2.53 7.55
CA LEU A 156 10.64 -2.53 6.21
C LEU A 156 10.61 -1.15 5.57
N LEU A 157 9.52 -0.39 5.78
CA LEU A 157 9.42 0.98 5.28
C LEU A 157 10.46 1.90 5.92
N LEU A 158 10.64 1.84 7.24
CA LEU A 158 11.63 2.67 7.93
C LEU A 158 13.05 2.37 7.42
N GLU A 159 13.40 1.09 7.28
CA GLU A 159 14.67 0.66 6.70
C GLU A 159 14.83 1.15 5.25
N THR A 160 13.74 1.06 4.46
CA THR A 160 13.74 1.52 3.07
C THR A 160 14.02 3.03 3.00
N LEU A 161 13.32 3.83 3.80
CA LEU A 161 13.49 5.29 3.80
C LEU A 161 14.92 5.69 4.18
N GLU A 162 15.49 5.08 5.23
CA GLU A 162 16.87 5.32 5.65
C GLU A 162 17.87 5.00 4.53
N LYS A 163 17.73 3.84 3.89
CA LYS A 163 18.62 3.40 2.81
C LYS A 163 18.45 4.23 1.52
N VAL A 164 17.22 4.66 1.20
CA VAL A 164 16.96 5.56 0.06
C VAL A 164 17.64 6.91 0.28
N GLU A 165 17.52 7.48 1.48
CA GLU A 165 18.17 8.75 1.84
C GLU A 165 19.70 8.67 1.71
N LYS A 166 20.29 7.55 2.14
CA LYS A 166 21.75 7.29 2.07
C LYS A 166 22.23 6.89 0.66
N GLY A 167 21.32 6.61 -0.28
CA GLY A 167 21.67 6.10 -1.61
C GLY A 167 22.22 4.67 -1.60
N GLU A 168 21.85 3.88 -0.61
CA GLU A 168 22.34 2.50 -0.40
C GLU A 168 21.45 1.42 -1.06
N ILE A 169 20.30 1.82 -1.66
CA ILE A 169 19.41 0.89 -2.37
C ILE A 169 19.73 0.85 -3.86
N VAL A 170 19.90 -0.35 -4.38
CA VAL A 170 19.89 -0.62 -5.81
C VAL A 170 18.50 -1.14 -6.20
N PRO A 171 17.65 -0.33 -6.86
CA PRO A 171 16.31 -0.77 -7.29
C PRO A 171 16.42 -1.98 -8.22
N GLN A 172 15.58 -2.98 -8.00
CA GLN A 172 15.54 -4.22 -8.77
C GLN A 172 14.31 -4.22 -9.69
N LYS A 173 14.55 -4.26 -11.00
CA LYS A 173 13.48 -4.38 -11.97
C LYS A 173 12.72 -5.70 -11.76
N GLN A 174 11.40 -5.65 -11.84
CA GLN A 174 10.59 -6.85 -11.76
C GLN A 174 10.68 -7.66 -13.05
N ASP A 175 10.75 -9.00 -12.93
CA ASP A 175 10.61 -9.92 -14.05
C ASP A 175 9.12 -10.17 -14.29
N ASP A 176 8.58 -9.66 -15.39
CA ASP A 176 7.17 -9.78 -15.74
C ASP A 176 6.74 -11.23 -16.00
N SER A 177 7.66 -12.11 -16.38
CA SER A 177 7.36 -13.54 -16.59
C SER A 177 7.00 -14.26 -15.29
N LEU A 178 7.43 -13.74 -14.13
CA LEU A 178 7.13 -14.28 -12.80
C LEU A 178 5.93 -13.57 -12.14
N SER A 179 5.32 -12.62 -12.83
CA SER A 179 4.19 -11.86 -12.26
C SER A 179 2.89 -12.63 -12.38
N CYS A 180 2.02 -12.43 -11.40
CA CYS A 180 0.61 -12.78 -11.46
C CYS A 180 -0.25 -11.69 -10.85
N TYR A 181 -1.54 -11.70 -11.17
CA TYR A 181 -2.45 -10.61 -10.78
C TYR A 181 -3.43 -11.05 -9.69
N ALA A 182 -3.38 -10.36 -8.57
CA ALA A 182 -4.29 -10.50 -7.44
C ALA A 182 -5.52 -9.59 -7.61
N LYS A 183 -6.50 -10.05 -8.36
CA LYS A 183 -7.75 -9.30 -8.59
C LYS A 183 -8.53 -9.12 -7.28
N MET A 184 -9.31 -8.04 -7.21
CA MET A 184 -10.21 -7.81 -6.08
C MET A 184 -11.20 -8.96 -5.93
N LEU A 185 -11.37 -9.46 -4.71
CA LEU A 185 -12.36 -10.49 -4.41
C LEU A 185 -13.77 -9.91 -4.51
N LYS A 186 -14.67 -10.67 -5.14
CA LYS A 186 -16.08 -10.33 -5.30
C LYS A 186 -16.96 -11.28 -4.47
N LYS A 187 -18.14 -10.82 -4.07
CA LYS A 187 -19.08 -11.62 -3.27
C LYS A 187 -19.52 -12.91 -3.97
N ASP A 188 -19.62 -12.91 -5.29
CA ASP A 188 -20.00 -14.06 -6.09
C ASP A 188 -18.95 -15.19 -6.10
N MET A 189 -17.68 -14.86 -5.81
CA MET A 189 -16.62 -15.87 -5.64
C MET A 189 -16.79 -16.73 -4.37
N GLY A 190 -17.59 -16.28 -3.41
CA GLY A 190 -17.90 -17.03 -2.19
C GLY A 190 -19.18 -17.88 -2.30
N LYS A 191 -19.76 -18.08 -3.48
CA LYS A 191 -20.88 -18.98 -3.67
C LYS A 191 -20.41 -20.41 -3.48
N ILE A 192 -21.06 -21.12 -2.56
CA ILE A 192 -20.86 -22.55 -2.36
C ILE A 192 -21.83 -23.28 -3.29
N ASP A 193 -21.33 -24.19 -4.12
CA ASP A 193 -22.16 -25.14 -4.84
C ASP A 193 -22.43 -26.32 -3.91
N MET A 194 -23.69 -26.49 -3.52
CA MET A 194 -24.12 -27.57 -2.62
C MET A 194 -24.03 -28.96 -3.24
N ASN A 195 -23.66 -29.05 -4.53
CA ASN A 195 -23.43 -30.31 -5.24
C ASN A 195 -21.93 -30.69 -5.30
N TRP A 196 -21.06 -29.93 -4.67
CA TRP A 196 -19.66 -30.33 -4.52
C TRP A 196 -19.55 -31.41 -3.45
N ASP A 197 -19.04 -32.58 -3.85
CA ASP A 197 -18.72 -33.71 -2.96
C ASP A 197 -17.42 -33.44 -2.17
#